data_0310d8e0ced4237a10f4ae9f0e2b06d7
#
_entry.id   0310d8e0ced4237a10f4ae9f0e2b06d7
#
_cell.length_a   1.000
_cell.length_b   1.000
_cell.length_c   1.000
_cell.angle_alpha   90.00
_cell.angle_beta   90.00
_cell.angle_gamma   90.00
#
_symmetry.space_group_name_H-M   'P 1'
#
loop_
_entity.id
_entity.type
_entity.pdbx_description
1 polymer ?
#
loop_
_entity_poly.entity_id
_entity_poly.type
_entity_poly.pdbx_seq_one_letter_code
_entity_poly.pdbx_strand_id
1 'polypeptide(L)'
;MVWRKNIMPHTQLKLLTIALSLSSSLLIANASAAPIVQPGAPGASGRILSAEEAVQITDTSYSPADVSFMQMMIPHHQQALEMADLVDGRTNRPELVEIAGRIEASQGDEISFMEGWLNDRGESAMTHAHHMLDAHHKMEMGMATDQQMAALADSESVGFDRQFLQLMIRHHEGAVDMVKDLLDKPGSAYDPLLYEFVGDVKNDQMVEIERMNALLVTLSDDPRANLKPGLTDAGIAIKNMTLVASLPKPAGFVDPNNPGEMAKGPAKKEGEEAEGAKDKKTSPIEGGSGKRSPLLSFSNTDMAFSGNTLVAGSYHGFNVYDLQK
;
A
#
# COMPACT_ATOMS: atom_id res chain seq x y z
N MET A 1 8.06 -22.81 66.71
CA MET A 1 6.66 -23.27 66.55
C MET A 1 6.65 -24.31 65.44
N VAL A 2 6.44 -25.56 65.86
CA VAL A 2 6.70 -26.78 65.05
C VAL A 2 5.37 -27.17 64.39
N TRP A 3 5.36 -27.41 63.08
CA TRP A 3 4.22 -28.06 62.43
C TRP A 3 4.68 -29.41 61.84
N ARG A 4 3.94 -30.44 62.28
CA ARG A 4 4.16 -31.86 62.01
C ARG A 4 3.74 -32.27 60.61
N LYS A 5 4.52 -33.13 59.96
CA LYS A 5 4.13 -33.94 58.80
C LYS A 5 3.07 -34.97 59.21
N ASN A 6 1.95 -35.02 58.49
CA ASN A 6 1.08 -36.18 58.54
C ASN A 6 1.33 -37.06 57.33
N ILE A 7 1.78 -38.27 57.61
CA ILE A 7 1.93 -39.37 56.68
C ILE A 7 0.68 -40.22 56.76
N MET A 8 -0.01 -40.47 55.68
CA MET A 8 -1.10 -41.44 55.60
C MET A 8 -0.70 -42.64 54.73
N PRO A 9 -1.19 -43.87 55.04
CA PRO A 9 -0.61 -45.12 54.63
C PRO A 9 -1.07 -45.64 53.27
N HIS A 10 -0.23 -46.43 52.66
CA HIS A 10 -0.43 -47.13 51.41
C HIS A 10 -1.58 -48.12 51.47
N THR A 11 -2.56 -47.98 50.61
CA THR A 11 -3.52 -49.02 50.28
C THR A 11 -3.17 -49.60 48.91
N GLN A 12 -2.82 -50.85 48.89
CA GLN A 12 -2.55 -51.67 47.71
C GLN A 12 -3.83 -51.81 46.87
N LEU A 13 -3.79 -51.32 45.64
CA LEU A 13 -4.81 -51.63 44.65
C LEU A 13 -4.22 -52.54 43.59
N LYS A 14 -4.77 -53.74 43.50
CA LYS A 14 -4.32 -54.80 42.59
C LYS A 14 -4.53 -54.36 41.15
N LEU A 15 -3.45 -54.40 40.37
CA LEU A 15 -3.44 -54.27 38.92
C LEU A 15 -4.17 -55.44 38.26
N LEU A 16 -5.27 -55.17 37.63
CA LEU A 16 -5.92 -56.06 36.66
C LEU A 16 -5.47 -55.59 35.28
N THR A 17 -4.47 -56.25 34.72
CA THR A 17 -3.99 -56.04 33.34
C THR A 17 -4.99 -56.64 32.36
N ILE A 18 -5.82 -55.77 31.74
CA ILE A 18 -6.55 -56.13 30.51
C ILE A 18 -5.72 -55.66 29.35
N ALA A 19 -5.07 -56.61 28.67
CA ALA A 19 -4.40 -56.38 27.40
C ALA A 19 -5.45 -56.22 26.30
N LEU A 20 -5.79 -54.94 26.00
CA LEU A 20 -6.61 -54.63 24.83
C LEU A 20 -5.64 -54.31 23.69
N SER A 21 -5.41 -55.34 22.82
CA SER A 21 -4.65 -55.20 21.60
C SER A 21 -5.46 -54.36 20.60
N LEU A 22 -5.26 -53.02 20.61
CA LEU A 22 -5.72 -52.15 19.55
C LEU A 22 -4.77 -52.27 18.38
N SER A 23 -5.16 -53.10 17.39
CA SER A 23 -4.53 -53.07 16.08
C SER A 23 -4.94 -51.78 15.36
N SER A 24 -4.19 -50.71 15.62
CA SER A 24 -4.30 -49.47 14.84
C SER A 24 -3.70 -49.72 13.48
N SER A 25 -4.52 -50.15 12.52
CA SER A 25 -4.17 -50.08 11.11
C SER A 25 -4.01 -48.61 10.77
N LEU A 26 -2.75 -48.15 10.71
CA LEU A 26 -2.41 -46.85 10.10
C LEU A 26 -2.80 -46.95 8.62
N LEU A 27 -3.98 -46.46 8.28
CA LEU A 27 -4.30 -46.08 6.91
C LEU A 27 -3.43 -44.86 6.61
N ILE A 28 -2.21 -45.09 6.09
CA ILE A 28 -1.44 -44.10 5.38
C ILE A 28 -2.27 -43.75 4.15
N ALA A 29 -3.11 -42.73 4.25
CA ALA A 29 -3.67 -42.10 3.08
C ALA A 29 -2.47 -41.53 2.31
N ASN A 30 -2.06 -42.22 1.26
CA ASN A 30 -1.18 -41.68 0.24
C ASN A 30 -1.92 -40.43 -0.30
N ALA A 31 -1.63 -39.26 0.21
CA ALA A 31 -2.00 -38.01 -0.43
C ALA A 31 -1.24 -38.02 -1.77
N SER A 32 -1.87 -38.54 -2.83
CA SER A 32 -1.36 -38.36 -4.17
C SER A 32 -1.25 -36.86 -4.41
N ALA A 33 -0.05 -36.36 -4.59
CA ALA A 33 0.16 -35.00 -5.04
C ALA A 33 -0.70 -34.77 -6.30
N ALA A 34 -1.33 -33.60 -6.39
CA ALA A 34 -2.09 -33.26 -7.59
C ALA A 34 -1.19 -33.34 -8.82
N PRO A 35 -1.67 -33.91 -9.92
CA PRO A 35 -0.86 -34.06 -11.11
C PRO A 35 -0.45 -32.69 -11.67
N ILE A 36 0.81 -32.55 -12.04
CA ILE A 36 1.30 -31.37 -12.77
C ILE A 36 0.86 -31.53 -14.23
N VAL A 37 0.05 -30.61 -14.72
CA VAL A 37 -0.50 -30.68 -16.08
C VAL A 37 0.02 -29.50 -16.90
N GLN A 38 0.71 -29.82 -17.99
CA GLN A 38 1.05 -28.86 -19.04
C GLN A 38 -0.16 -28.71 -19.98
N PRO A 39 -0.75 -27.50 -20.09
CA PRO A 39 -1.82 -27.26 -21.06
C PRO A 39 -1.35 -27.51 -22.49
N GLY A 40 -2.19 -28.13 -23.30
CA GLY A 40 -1.94 -28.26 -24.75
C GLY A 40 -2.24 -26.92 -25.46
N ALA A 41 -1.80 -26.84 -26.73
CA ALA A 41 -2.23 -25.75 -27.59
C ALA A 41 -3.77 -25.79 -27.78
N PRO A 42 -4.41 -24.67 -28.19
CA PRO A 42 -5.85 -24.68 -28.43
C PRO A 42 -6.31 -25.85 -29.32
N GLY A 43 -7.18 -26.71 -28.77
CA GLY A 43 -7.65 -27.93 -29.42
C GLY A 43 -6.78 -29.17 -29.21
N ALA A 44 -5.65 -29.10 -28.52
CA ALA A 44 -4.81 -30.23 -28.14
C ALA A 44 -5.02 -30.64 -26.68
N SER A 45 -4.83 -31.93 -26.37
CA SER A 45 -4.91 -32.42 -24.98
C SER A 45 -3.73 -31.96 -24.14
N GLY A 46 -3.95 -31.65 -22.85
CA GLY A 46 -2.88 -31.39 -21.89
C GLY A 46 -2.04 -32.67 -21.65
N ARG A 47 -0.79 -32.49 -21.21
CA ARG A 47 0.15 -33.55 -20.84
C ARG A 47 0.40 -33.54 -19.32
N ILE A 48 0.35 -34.72 -18.70
CA ILE A 48 0.78 -34.88 -17.31
C ILE A 48 2.30 -34.98 -17.31
N LEU A 49 2.94 -34.19 -16.42
CA LEU A 49 4.38 -34.14 -16.25
C LEU A 49 4.81 -34.82 -14.95
N SER A 50 5.99 -35.44 -14.95
CA SER A 50 6.71 -35.69 -13.69
C SER A 50 7.26 -34.38 -13.08
N ALA A 51 7.65 -34.44 -11.81
CA ALA A 51 8.28 -33.29 -11.17
C ALA A 51 9.57 -32.86 -11.89
N GLU A 52 10.38 -33.84 -12.31
CA GLU A 52 11.62 -33.62 -13.04
C GLU A 52 11.38 -32.99 -14.42
N GLU A 53 10.37 -33.50 -15.17
CA GLU A 53 9.98 -32.89 -16.44
C GLU A 53 9.46 -31.47 -16.28
N ALA A 54 8.67 -31.20 -15.23
CA ALA A 54 8.16 -29.88 -14.95
C ALA A 54 9.29 -28.87 -14.66
N VAL A 55 10.27 -29.27 -13.86
CA VAL A 55 11.46 -28.44 -13.55
C VAL A 55 12.27 -28.11 -14.82
N GLN A 56 12.41 -29.08 -15.75
CA GLN A 56 13.14 -28.84 -16.98
C GLN A 56 12.40 -27.95 -17.99
N ILE A 57 11.08 -27.88 -17.90
CA ILE A 57 10.26 -27.03 -18.79
C ILE A 57 10.12 -25.62 -18.22
N THR A 58 10.20 -25.46 -16.89
CA THR A 58 10.12 -24.16 -16.24
C THR A 58 11.43 -23.43 -16.49
N ASP A 59 11.37 -22.37 -17.26
CA ASP A 59 12.49 -21.45 -17.41
C ASP A 59 12.62 -20.63 -16.12
N THR A 60 13.58 -21.02 -15.28
CA THR A 60 13.94 -20.32 -14.04
C THR A 60 15.31 -19.65 -14.18
N SER A 61 15.79 -19.51 -15.41
CA SER A 61 17.05 -18.84 -15.71
C SER A 61 16.92 -17.32 -15.48
N TYR A 62 18.04 -16.72 -15.17
CA TYR A 62 18.13 -15.26 -15.14
C TYR A 62 18.54 -14.70 -16.53
N SER A 63 18.16 -13.46 -16.78
CA SER A 63 18.42 -12.74 -18.02
C SER A 63 19.50 -11.66 -17.84
N PRO A 64 20.10 -11.15 -18.94
CA PRO A 64 20.96 -9.96 -18.83
C PRO A 64 20.26 -8.72 -18.27
N ALA A 65 18.93 -8.63 -18.39
CA ALA A 65 18.16 -7.55 -17.79
C ALA A 65 18.10 -7.69 -16.25
N ASP A 66 18.03 -8.91 -15.73
CA ASP A 66 18.06 -9.19 -14.29
C ASP A 66 19.42 -8.81 -13.69
N VAL A 67 20.51 -9.20 -14.36
CA VAL A 67 21.88 -8.81 -13.96
C VAL A 67 22.02 -7.29 -13.94
N SER A 68 21.58 -6.61 -15.01
CA SER A 68 21.65 -5.15 -15.12
C SER A 68 20.85 -4.47 -14.02
N PHE A 69 19.65 -4.98 -13.70
CA PHE A 69 18.82 -4.47 -12.61
C PHE A 69 19.55 -4.54 -11.27
N MET A 70 20.08 -5.73 -10.90
CA MET A 70 20.82 -5.90 -9.65
C MET A 70 22.02 -4.96 -9.56
N GLN A 71 22.79 -4.88 -10.64
CA GLN A 71 23.97 -4.02 -10.73
C GLN A 71 23.65 -2.52 -10.62
N MET A 72 22.48 -2.08 -11.07
CA MET A 72 22.07 -0.68 -11.00
C MET A 72 21.38 -0.36 -9.66
N MET A 73 20.67 -1.30 -9.07
CA MET A 73 20.00 -1.11 -7.79
C MET A 73 20.99 -1.04 -6.61
N ILE A 74 22.15 -1.71 -6.68
CA ILE A 74 23.19 -1.60 -5.66
C ILE A 74 23.64 -0.14 -5.42
N PRO A 75 24.14 0.62 -6.43
CA PRO A 75 24.55 2.01 -6.22
C PRO A 75 23.36 2.92 -5.93
N HIS A 76 22.16 2.56 -6.39
CA HIS A 76 20.94 3.26 -6.03
C HIS A 76 20.73 3.16 -4.51
N HIS A 77 20.72 1.98 -3.92
CA HIS A 77 20.57 1.77 -2.48
C HIS A 77 21.73 2.39 -1.67
N GLN A 78 22.96 2.33 -2.18
CA GLN A 78 24.10 2.97 -1.52
C GLN A 78 23.88 4.47 -1.32
N GLN A 79 23.25 5.17 -2.29
CA GLN A 79 22.93 6.59 -2.11
C GLN A 79 21.87 6.81 -1.02
N ALA A 80 20.91 5.91 -0.84
CA ALA A 80 19.97 6.01 0.28
C ALA A 80 20.67 5.90 1.63
N LEU A 81 21.65 4.98 1.74
CA LEU A 81 22.48 4.86 2.96
C LEU A 81 23.30 6.15 3.19
N GLU A 82 23.90 6.72 2.14
CA GLU A 82 24.60 8.01 2.22
C GLU A 82 23.70 9.14 2.70
N MET A 83 22.44 9.18 2.25
CA MET A 83 21.47 10.16 2.74
C MET A 83 21.07 9.89 4.20
N ALA A 84 20.88 8.63 4.58
CA ALA A 84 20.51 8.24 5.95
C ALA A 84 21.61 8.58 6.97
N ASP A 85 22.88 8.35 6.61
CA ASP A 85 24.05 8.70 7.42
C ASP A 85 24.10 10.22 7.77
N LEU A 86 23.51 11.08 6.92
CA LEU A 86 23.46 12.52 7.19
C LEU A 86 22.46 12.89 8.28
N VAL A 87 21.57 12.01 8.70
CA VAL A 87 20.51 12.32 9.68
C VAL A 87 21.10 12.60 11.06
N ASP A 88 22.18 11.90 11.44
CA ASP A 88 22.79 12.08 12.75
C ASP A 88 23.29 13.52 12.94
N GLY A 89 22.88 14.13 14.04
CA GLY A 89 23.27 15.50 14.43
C GLY A 89 22.60 16.61 13.62
N ARG A 90 21.77 16.33 12.59
CA ARG A 90 21.09 17.35 11.76
C ARG A 90 19.61 17.54 12.09
N THR A 91 19.01 16.59 12.77
CA THR A 91 17.61 16.66 13.20
C THR A 91 17.46 16.31 14.67
N ASN A 92 16.42 16.88 15.31
CA ASN A 92 15.97 16.48 16.64
C ASN A 92 14.64 15.71 16.57
N ARG A 93 14.24 15.27 15.39
CA ARG A 93 12.95 14.60 15.15
C ARG A 93 13.09 13.08 15.23
N PRO A 94 12.55 12.44 16.29
CA PRO A 94 12.69 11.00 16.48
C PRO A 94 12.12 10.17 15.30
N GLU A 95 11.03 10.64 14.71
CA GLU A 95 10.38 9.96 13.60
C GLU A 95 11.28 9.90 12.37
N LEU A 96 12.08 10.94 12.11
CA LEU A 96 13.01 10.97 11.00
C LEU A 96 14.21 10.03 11.25
N VAL A 97 14.73 10.04 12.48
CA VAL A 97 15.80 9.12 12.91
C VAL A 97 15.35 7.66 12.78
N GLU A 98 14.09 7.37 13.16
CA GLU A 98 13.53 6.02 13.02
C GLU A 98 13.35 5.61 11.55
N ILE A 99 12.94 6.53 10.67
CA ILE A 99 12.86 6.29 9.22
C ILE A 99 14.25 5.96 8.67
N ALA A 100 15.26 6.80 8.95
CA ALA A 100 16.64 6.57 8.49
C ALA A 100 17.19 5.22 8.94
N GLY A 101 17.04 4.87 10.23
CA GLY A 101 17.50 3.59 10.74
C GLY A 101 16.83 2.36 10.12
N ARG A 102 15.55 2.47 9.71
CA ARG A 102 14.90 1.41 8.94
C ARG A 102 15.47 1.30 7.53
N ILE A 103 15.68 2.41 6.85
CA ILE A 103 16.28 2.45 5.52
C ILE A 103 17.68 1.86 5.55
N GLU A 104 18.52 2.22 6.52
CA GLU A 104 19.85 1.66 6.69
C GLU A 104 19.82 0.13 6.84
N ALA A 105 18.93 -0.38 7.69
CA ALA A 105 18.81 -1.81 7.92
C ALA A 105 18.30 -2.56 6.69
N SER A 106 17.16 -2.14 6.11
CA SER A 106 16.56 -2.84 4.97
C SER A 106 17.44 -2.77 3.73
N GLN A 107 17.87 -1.57 3.34
CA GLN A 107 18.66 -1.43 2.10
C GLN A 107 20.09 -1.97 2.22
N GLY A 108 20.66 -2.02 3.43
CA GLY A 108 21.91 -2.71 3.68
C GLY A 108 21.81 -4.23 3.46
N ASP A 109 20.73 -4.84 3.93
CA ASP A 109 20.43 -6.26 3.71
C ASP A 109 20.13 -6.54 2.22
N GLU A 110 19.38 -5.65 1.55
CA GLU A 110 19.07 -5.76 0.12
C GLU A 110 20.32 -5.65 -0.76
N ILE A 111 21.27 -4.75 -0.46
CA ILE A 111 22.57 -4.69 -1.14
C ILE A 111 23.31 -6.03 -0.98
N SER A 112 23.36 -6.56 0.25
CA SER A 112 24.03 -7.84 0.51
C SER A 112 23.41 -9.00 -0.25
N PHE A 113 22.09 -9.03 -0.36
CA PHE A 113 21.35 -9.99 -1.18
C PHE A 113 21.73 -9.87 -2.65
N MET A 114 21.71 -8.67 -3.22
CA MET A 114 22.02 -8.43 -4.64
C MET A 114 23.43 -8.82 -4.98
N GLU A 115 24.41 -8.47 -4.13
CA GLU A 115 25.81 -8.87 -4.31
C GLU A 115 25.97 -10.40 -4.25
N GLY A 116 25.28 -11.07 -3.31
CA GLY A 116 25.28 -12.52 -3.19
C GLY A 116 24.65 -13.18 -4.42
N TRP A 117 23.50 -12.68 -4.87
CA TRP A 117 22.79 -13.20 -6.05
C TRP A 117 23.65 -13.12 -7.31
N LEU A 118 24.35 -12.00 -7.52
CA LEU A 118 25.29 -11.81 -8.65
C LEU A 118 26.48 -12.75 -8.54
N ASN A 119 27.13 -12.81 -7.37
CA ASN A 119 28.30 -13.65 -7.13
C ASN A 119 28.01 -15.15 -7.36
N ASP A 120 26.86 -15.65 -6.89
CA ASP A 120 26.45 -17.05 -7.05
C ASP A 120 26.27 -17.44 -8.54
N ARG A 121 26.06 -16.45 -9.42
CA ARG A 121 25.92 -16.61 -10.86
C ARG A 121 27.18 -16.27 -11.65
N GLY A 122 28.26 -15.92 -10.95
CA GLY A 122 29.52 -15.53 -11.58
C GLY A 122 29.49 -14.15 -12.23
N GLU A 123 28.47 -13.37 -11.90
CA GLU A 123 28.31 -12.00 -12.40
C GLU A 123 29.01 -11.00 -11.46
N SER A 124 29.56 -9.92 -12.02
CA SER A 124 30.19 -8.87 -11.23
C SER A 124 29.13 -7.97 -10.59
N ALA A 125 29.27 -7.67 -9.29
CA ALA A 125 28.46 -6.62 -8.64
C ALA A 125 28.77 -5.23 -9.17
N MET A 126 29.97 -5.01 -9.70
CA MET A 126 30.39 -3.74 -10.29
C MET A 126 30.27 -3.80 -11.82
N THR A 127 29.43 -2.97 -12.39
CA THR A 127 29.47 -2.75 -13.83
C THR A 127 30.51 -1.69 -14.18
N HIS A 128 31.07 -1.78 -15.41
CA HIS A 128 31.70 -0.62 -16.02
C HIS A 128 30.72 0.57 -16.19
N ALA A 129 29.42 0.33 -16.09
CA ALA A 129 28.35 1.33 -16.08
C ALA A 129 28.35 2.22 -14.82
N HIS A 130 28.95 1.81 -13.72
CA HIS A 130 29.11 2.64 -12.52
C HIS A 130 29.80 3.99 -12.82
N HIS A 131 30.70 4.02 -13.81
CA HIS A 131 31.32 5.26 -14.30
C HIS A 131 30.50 5.98 -15.37
N MET A 132 29.39 5.39 -15.84
CA MET A 132 28.55 5.87 -16.93
C MET A 132 27.17 6.36 -16.48
N LEU A 133 26.85 6.32 -15.16
CA LEU A 133 25.66 6.97 -14.64
C LEU A 133 25.87 8.48 -14.69
N ASP A 134 25.60 9.07 -15.86
CA ASP A 134 25.57 10.52 -15.97
C ASP A 134 24.42 11.11 -15.12
N ALA A 135 24.43 12.42 -14.96
CA ALA A 135 23.43 13.12 -14.16
C ALA A 135 21.99 12.91 -14.68
N HIS A 136 21.82 12.60 -15.96
CA HIS A 136 20.53 12.34 -16.57
C HIS A 136 19.97 10.98 -16.14
N HIS A 137 20.76 9.92 -16.23
CA HIS A 137 20.37 8.59 -15.78
C HIS A 137 20.09 8.52 -14.26
N LYS A 138 20.94 9.19 -13.46
CA LYS A 138 20.68 9.32 -12.01
C LYS A 138 19.31 9.95 -11.75
N MET A 139 18.96 10.98 -12.52
CA MET A 139 17.69 11.70 -12.36
C MET A 139 16.49 10.88 -12.83
N GLU A 140 16.63 10.06 -13.88
CA GLU A 140 15.58 9.13 -14.33
C GLU A 140 15.30 8.04 -13.30
N MET A 141 16.31 7.57 -12.61
CA MET A 141 16.18 6.60 -11.50
C MET A 141 15.76 7.24 -10.16
N GLY A 142 15.39 8.52 -10.14
CA GLY A 142 15.00 9.20 -8.90
C GLY A 142 16.15 9.56 -7.95
N MET A 143 17.39 9.23 -8.29
CA MET A 143 18.55 9.52 -7.44
C MET A 143 18.78 11.02 -7.28
N ALA A 144 19.31 11.40 -6.13
CA ALA A 144 19.75 12.77 -5.87
C ALA A 144 21.01 13.09 -6.69
N THR A 145 21.08 14.29 -7.25
CA THR A 145 22.28 14.81 -7.90
C THR A 145 23.35 15.16 -6.85
N ASP A 146 24.61 15.24 -7.27
CA ASP A 146 25.70 15.62 -6.39
C ASP A 146 25.46 17.01 -5.75
N GLN A 147 24.83 17.95 -6.49
CA GLN A 147 24.43 19.24 -5.96
C GLN A 147 23.34 19.13 -4.87
N GLN A 148 22.37 18.22 -5.06
CA GLN A 148 21.31 17.99 -4.08
C GLN A 148 21.87 17.30 -2.82
N MET A 149 22.80 16.35 -2.98
CA MET A 149 23.50 15.73 -1.84
C MET A 149 24.31 16.76 -1.04
N ALA A 150 25.04 17.64 -1.73
CA ALA A 150 25.78 18.72 -1.06
C ALA A 150 24.83 19.68 -0.32
N ALA A 151 23.73 20.08 -0.96
CA ALA A 151 22.72 20.95 -0.32
C ALA A 151 22.04 20.27 0.89
N LEU A 152 21.81 18.96 0.83
CA LEU A 152 21.30 18.20 1.96
C LEU A 152 22.30 18.17 3.11
N ALA A 153 23.58 17.93 2.82
CA ALA A 153 24.64 17.90 3.82
C ALA A 153 24.86 19.24 4.50
N ASP A 154 24.61 20.35 3.81
CA ASP A 154 24.73 21.73 4.34
C ASP A 154 23.48 22.20 5.09
N SER A 155 22.39 21.44 5.06
CA SER A 155 21.13 21.81 5.71
C SER A 155 21.00 21.23 7.13
N GLU A 156 20.17 21.88 7.97
CA GLU A 156 19.94 21.47 9.37
C GLU A 156 18.47 21.67 9.77
N SER A 157 18.07 21.00 10.84
CA SER A 157 16.75 21.16 11.48
C SER A 157 15.60 20.86 10.48
N VAL A 158 14.50 21.63 10.54
CA VAL A 158 13.32 21.45 9.66
C VAL A 158 13.67 21.58 8.17
N GLY A 159 14.70 22.37 7.83
CA GLY A 159 15.18 22.49 6.45
C GLY A 159 15.78 21.18 5.95
N PHE A 160 16.60 20.55 6.76
CA PHE A 160 17.14 19.22 6.52
C PHE A 160 16.01 18.18 6.44
N ASP A 161 15.12 18.15 7.43
CA ASP A 161 14.03 17.20 7.49
C ASP A 161 13.20 17.17 6.19
N ARG A 162 12.79 18.35 5.72
CA ARG A 162 12.02 18.50 4.49
C ARG A 162 12.79 18.03 3.26
N GLN A 163 14.05 18.44 3.15
CA GLN A 163 14.88 18.11 1.99
C GLN A 163 15.21 16.61 1.95
N PHE A 164 15.54 16.03 3.10
CA PHE A 164 15.75 14.58 3.24
C PHE A 164 14.51 13.80 2.78
N LEU A 165 13.34 14.11 3.32
CA LEU A 165 12.10 13.42 2.97
C LEU A 165 11.76 13.56 1.49
N GLN A 166 11.92 14.74 0.90
CA GLN A 166 11.63 14.97 -0.52
C GLN A 166 12.58 14.20 -1.44
N LEU A 167 13.88 14.17 -1.11
CA LEU A 167 14.86 13.43 -1.90
C LEU A 167 14.67 11.93 -1.74
N MET A 168 14.44 11.44 -0.52
CA MET A 168 14.27 10.02 -0.25
C MET A 168 12.95 9.48 -0.83
N ILE A 169 11.85 10.23 -0.79
CA ILE A 169 10.60 9.84 -1.45
C ILE A 169 10.84 9.66 -2.96
N ARG A 170 11.47 10.64 -3.61
CA ARG A 170 11.77 10.55 -5.03
C ARG A 170 12.70 9.38 -5.37
N HIS A 171 13.68 9.13 -4.51
CA HIS A 171 14.61 8.02 -4.64
C HIS A 171 13.86 6.68 -4.58
N HIS A 172 12.97 6.51 -3.62
CA HIS A 172 12.13 5.32 -3.49
C HIS A 172 11.15 5.14 -4.66
N GLU A 173 10.54 6.22 -5.15
CA GLU A 173 9.72 6.19 -6.37
C GLU A 173 10.53 5.66 -7.56
N GLY A 174 11.80 6.09 -7.68
CA GLY A 174 12.71 5.60 -8.71
C GLY A 174 12.98 4.09 -8.61
N ALA A 175 13.19 3.56 -7.40
CA ALA A 175 13.33 2.11 -7.19
C ALA A 175 12.08 1.32 -7.62
N VAL A 176 10.89 1.82 -7.28
CA VAL A 176 9.61 1.22 -7.69
C VAL A 176 9.48 1.21 -9.23
N ASP A 177 9.88 2.29 -9.89
CA ASP A 177 9.86 2.38 -11.35
C ASP A 177 10.88 1.41 -11.98
N MET A 178 12.10 1.28 -11.41
CA MET A 178 13.09 0.30 -11.84
C MET A 178 12.56 -1.14 -11.75
N VAL A 179 11.88 -1.50 -10.65
CA VAL A 179 11.25 -2.82 -10.50
C VAL A 179 10.18 -3.03 -11.56
N LYS A 180 9.33 -2.04 -11.79
CA LYS A 180 8.28 -2.10 -12.81
C LYS A 180 8.88 -2.30 -14.20
N ASP A 181 9.91 -1.52 -14.54
CA ASP A 181 10.59 -1.61 -15.83
C ASP A 181 11.25 -2.98 -16.04
N LEU A 182 11.78 -3.61 -14.98
CA LEU A 182 12.26 -4.99 -15.04
C LEU A 182 11.14 -5.96 -15.34
N LEU A 183 10.03 -5.90 -14.59
CA LEU A 183 8.92 -6.84 -14.71
C LEU A 183 8.15 -6.69 -16.04
N ASP A 184 8.20 -5.51 -16.64
CA ASP A 184 7.60 -5.25 -17.97
C ASP A 184 8.46 -5.79 -19.13
N LYS A 185 9.72 -6.19 -18.88
CA LYS A 185 10.61 -6.77 -19.92
C LYS A 185 10.32 -8.27 -20.12
N PRO A 186 10.02 -8.72 -21.33
CA PRO A 186 9.84 -10.16 -21.59
C PRO A 186 11.11 -10.96 -21.26
N GLY A 187 10.96 -12.05 -20.51
CA GLY A 187 12.06 -12.95 -20.17
C GLY A 187 12.87 -12.53 -18.95
N SER A 188 12.49 -11.47 -18.23
CA SER A 188 13.10 -11.08 -16.97
C SER A 188 12.32 -11.55 -15.77
N ALA A 189 13.00 -11.62 -14.63
CA ALA A 189 12.45 -12.05 -13.33
C ALA A 189 11.82 -13.46 -13.36
N TYR A 190 12.38 -14.39 -14.14
CA TYR A 190 11.98 -15.81 -14.13
C TYR A 190 12.69 -16.62 -13.04
N ASP A 191 13.83 -16.11 -12.53
CA ASP A 191 14.47 -16.63 -11.33
C ASP A 191 13.53 -16.38 -10.12
N PRO A 192 13.10 -17.43 -9.40
CA PRO A 192 12.15 -17.27 -8.30
C PRO A 192 12.65 -16.40 -7.16
N LEU A 193 13.96 -16.44 -6.85
CA LEU A 193 14.57 -15.63 -5.79
C LEU A 193 14.56 -14.15 -6.18
N LEU A 194 14.88 -13.86 -7.45
CA LEU A 194 14.81 -12.50 -7.97
C LEU A 194 13.35 -11.99 -7.97
N TYR A 195 12.40 -12.80 -8.41
CA TYR A 195 10.99 -12.41 -8.47
C TYR A 195 10.43 -12.05 -7.09
N GLU A 196 10.74 -12.89 -6.08
CA GLU A 196 10.37 -12.62 -4.68
C GLU A 196 11.04 -11.33 -4.20
N PHE A 197 12.35 -11.21 -4.38
CA PHE A 197 13.14 -10.04 -3.98
C PHE A 197 12.59 -8.73 -4.55
N VAL A 198 12.33 -8.65 -5.85
CA VAL A 198 11.81 -7.40 -6.44
C VAL A 198 10.39 -7.07 -5.97
N GLY A 199 9.60 -8.09 -5.62
CA GLY A 199 8.30 -7.93 -4.99
C GLY A 199 8.41 -7.30 -3.60
N ASP A 200 9.37 -7.77 -2.80
CA ASP A 200 9.64 -7.26 -1.45
C ASP A 200 10.18 -5.83 -1.51
N VAL A 201 11.21 -5.57 -2.33
CA VAL A 201 11.74 -4.21 -2.56
C VAL A 201 10.61 -3.24 -2.91
N LYS A 202 9.75 -3.59 -3.86
CA LYS A 202 8.63 -2.73 -4.26
C LYS A 202 7.69 -2.44 -3.09
N ASN A 203 7.31 -3.46 -2.33
CA ASN A 203 6.37 -3.31 -1.22
C ASN A 203 6.96 -2.46 -0.10
N ASP A 204 8.20 -2.70 0.28
CA ASP A 204 8.88 -1.96 1.33
C ASP A 204 9.09 -0.51 0.95
N GLN A 205 9.55 -0.23 -0.28
CA GLN A 205 9.70 1.13 -0.79
C GLN A 205 8.37 1.89 -0.79
N MET A 206 7.25 1.25 -1.19
CA MET A 206 5.93 1.88 -1.16
C MET A 206 5.47 2.23 0.25
N VAL A 207 5.68 1.34 1.23
CA VAL A 207 5.33 1.59 2.64
C VAL A 207 6.19 2.72 3.22
N GLU A 208 7.46 2.81 2.86
CA GLU A 208 8.34 3.89 3.30
C GLU A 208 7.96 5.23 2.67
N ILE A 209 7.58 5.27 1.38
CA ILE A 209 7.02 6.45 0.73
C ILE A 209 5.80 6.97 1.50
N GLU A 210 4.87 6.11 1.88
CA GLU A 210 3.68 6.51 2.65
C GLU A 210 4.06 7.13 4.01
N ARG A 211 4.99 6.52 4.74
CA ARG A 211 5.47 7.01 6.04
C ARG A 211 6.17 8.37 5.90
N MET A 212 7.04 8.50 4.91
CA MET A 212 7.76 9.74 4.63
C MET A 212 6.81 10.86 4.21
N ASN A 213 5.83 10.57 3.36
CA ASN A 213 4.80 11.54 2.97
C ASN A 213 3.96 11.99 4.18
N ALA A 214 3.57 11.06 5.05
CA ALA A 214 2.83 11.38 6.27
C ALA A 214 3.62 12.34 7.17
N LEU A 215 4.93 12.09 7.33
CA LEU A 215 5.80 12.98 8.10
C LEU A 215 6.01 14.34 7.40
N LEU A 216 6.25 14.35 6.08
CA LEU A 216 6.45 15.57 5.30
C LEU A 216 5.25 16.50 5.38
N VAL A 217 4.03 15.98 5.39
CA VAL A 217 2.79 16.75 5.59
C VAL A 217 2.82 17.50 6.93
N THR A 218 3.34 16.89 8.00
CA THR A 218 3.44 17.54 9.32
C THR A 218 4.42 18.72 9.34
N LEU A 219 5.39 18.73 8.42
CA LEU A 219 6.40 19.78 8.26
C LEU A 219 5.96 20.91 7.32
N SER A 220 4.79 20.78 6.70
CA SER A 220 4.28 21.79 5.77
C SER A 220 3.84 23.06 6.51
N ASP A 221 4.25 24.22 6.00
CA ASP A 221 3.74 25.52 6.45
C ASP A 221 2.40 25.87 5.79
N ASP A 222 1.90 25.02 4.89
CA ASP A 222 0.60 25.19 4.26
C ASP A 222 -0.50 24.89 5.30
N PRO A 223 -1.33 25.88 5.64
CA PRO A 223 -2.38 25.69 6.65
C PRO A 223 -3.41 24.61 6.24
N ARG A 224 -3.40 24.15 4.99
CA ARG A 224 -4.27 23.06 4.50
C ARG A 224 -3.71 21.66 4.78
N ALA A 225 -2.39 21.53 5.00
CA ALA A 225 -1.73 20.25 5.11
C ALA A 225 -2.18 19.42 6.33
N ASN A 226 -2.56 20.10 7.43
CA ASN A 226 -2.92 19.47 8.70
C ASN A 226 -4.38 19.72 9.09
N LEU A 227 -5.27 19.87 8.11
CA LEU A 227 -6.69 20.04 8.38
C LEU A 227 -7.29 18.76 8.96
N LYS A 228 -7.99 18.91 10.09
CA LYS A 228 -8.74 17.83 10.70
C LYS A 228 -9.79 17.30 9.71
N PRO A 229 -9.82 16.00 9.40
CA PRO A 229 -10.90 15.42 8.62
C PRO A 229 -12.20 15.40 9.43
N GLY A 230 -13.34 15.55 8.76
CA GLY A 230 -14.64 15.49 9.43
C GLY A 230 -15.79 15.69 8.43
N LEU A 231 -16.93 15.05 8.71
CA LEU A 231 -18.13 15.17 7.87
C LEU A 231 -18.81 16.54 8.06
N THR A 232 -18.85 17.06 9.28
CA THR A 232 -19.51 18.30 9.67
C THR A 232 -18.57 19.26 10.41
N ASP A 233 -17.43 18.79 10.87
CA ASP A 233 -16.47 19.49 11.73
C ASP A 233 -15.04 19.43 11.15
N ALA A 234 -14.91 19.30 9.83
CA ALA A 234 -13.62 19.37 9.16
C ALA A 234 -12.88 20.66 9.48
N GLY A 235 -11.55 20.59 9.57
CA GLY A 235 -10.71 21.75 9.75
C GLY A 235 -10.85 22.73 8.58
N ILE A 236 -10.60 24.00 8.84
CA ILE A 236 -10.78 25.09 7.88
C ILE A 236 -9.47 25.85 7.71
N ALA A 237 -9.04 26.05 6.46
CA ALA A 237 -7.95 26.96 6.09
C ALA A 237 -8.51 28.12 5.27
N ILE A 238 -8.32 29.34 5.76
CA ILE A 238 -8.82 30.55 5.13
C ILE A 238 -7.68 31.56 4.98
N LYS A 239 -7.57 32.19 3.79
CA LYS A 239 -6.64 33.26 3.52
C LYS A 239 -7.36 34.41 2.81
N ASN A 240 -7.27 35.61 3.37
CA ASN A 240 -7.87 36.84 2.85
C ASN A 240 -9.41 36.79 2.69
N MET A 241 -10.07 35.92 3.45
CA MET A 241 -11.53 35.79 3.51
C MET A 241 -11.96 35.57 4.95
N THR A 242 -13.24 35.82 5.25
CA THR A 242 -13.84 35.50 6.54
C THR A 242 -14.97 34.49 6.31
N LEU A 243 -14.98 33.39 7.05
CA LEU A 243 -16.10 32.47 7.03
C LEU A 243 -17.27 33.11 7.78
N VAL A 244 -18.34 33.46 7.07
CA VAL A 244 -19.56 34.05 7.67
C VAL A 244 -20.39 32.98 8.35
N ALA A 245 -20.64 31.87 7.67
CA ALA A 245 -21.38 30.72 8.21
C ALA A 245 -21.01 29.43 7.50
N SER A 246 -21.16 28.31 8.21
CA SER A 246 -21.11 26.97 7.65
C SER A 246 -22.45 26.30 7.95
N LEU A 247 -23.24 26.10 6.92
CA LEU A 247 -24.59 25.53 7.06
C LEU A 247 -24.55 24.04 6.73
N PRO A 248 -25.16 23.18 7.55
CA PRO A 248 -25.28 21.77 7.24
C PRO A 248 -26.14 21.57 6.00
N LYS A 249 -25.95 20.45 5.32
CA LYS A 249 -26.82 20.05 4.22
C LYS A 249 -28.28 19.88 4.72
N PRO A 250 -29.27 20.32 3.93
CA PRO A 250 -30.66 20.38 4.41
C PRO A 250 -31.22 18.98 4.69
N ALA A 251 -31.73 18.74 5.89
CA ALA A 251 -32.33 17.46 6.30
C ALA A 251 -33.50 16.99 5.43
N GLY A 252 -34.21 17.94 4.74
CA GLY A 252 -35.25 17.60 3.79
C GLY A 252 -34.78 16.81 2.58
N PHE A 253 -33.51 17.03 2.17
CA PHE A 253 -32.86 16.38 1.00
C PHE A 253 -31.92 15.26 1.37
N VAL A 254 -31.42 15.24 2.57
CA VAL A 254 -30.49 14.23 3.10
C VAL A 254 -30.87 13.86 4.53
N ASP A 255 -30.47 12.67 4.99
CA ASP A 255 -30.54 12.31 6.39
C ASP A 255 -29.15 12.44 7.04
N PRO A 256 -28.93 13.43 7.92
CA PRO A 256 -27.64 13.62 8.56
C PRO A 256 -27.26 12.48 9.51
N ASN A 257 -28.24 11.70 10.00
CA ASN A 257 -28.02 10.55 10.88
C ASN A 257 -27.71 9.26 10.10
N ASN A 258 -27.98 9.24 8.79
CA ASN A 258 -27.67 8.12 7.90
C ASN A 258 -26.98 8.63 6.62
N PRO A 259 -25.72 9.06 6.71
CA PRO A 259 -25.00 9.69 5.59
C PRO A 259 -24.80 8.77 4.38
N GLY A 260 -24.89 7.46 4.57
CA GLY A 260 -24.81 6.46 3.51
C GLY A 260 -26.15 6.01 2.95
N GLU A 261 -27.28 6.68 3.31
CA GLU A 261 -28.61 6.30 2.84
C GLU A 261 -28.67 6.27 1.32
N MET A 262 -28.94 5.09 0.78
CA MET A 262 -29.17 4.93 -0.66
C MET A 262 -30.60 5.40 -1.01
N ALA A 263 -30.75 6.12 -2.12
CA ALA A 263 -32.07 6.50 -2.61
C ALA A 263 -32.96 5.25 -2.76
N LYS A 264 -34.08 5.20 -2.03
CA LYS A 264 -35.02 4.08 -2.15
C LYS A 264 -35.59 4.08 -3.56
N GLY A 265 -35.44 2.99 -4.28
CA GLY A 265 -36.08 2.77 -5.59
C GLY A 265 -37.59 3.01 -5.53
N PRO A 266 -38.29 3.24 -6.64
CA PRO A 266 -39.74 3.35 -6.65
C PRO A 266 -40.33 2.12 -5.95
N ALA A 267 -41.32 2.34 -5.07
CA ALA A 267 -42.03 1.26 -4.46
C ALA A 267 -42.60 0.36 -5.58
N LYS A 268 -42.24 -0.93 -5.54
CA LYS A 268 -42.80 -1.90 -6.46
C LYS A 268 -44.31 -1.88 -6.25
N LYS A 269 -45.09 -1.63 -7.32
CA LYS A 269 -46.52 -1.87 -7.28
C LYS A 269 -46.73 -3.36 -7.07
N GLU A 270 -47.55 -3.72 -6.06
CA GLU A 270 -47.96 -5.11 -5.85
C GLU A 270 -48.56 -5.63 -7.15
N GLY A 271 -47.93 -6.64 -7.78
CA GLY A 271 -48.46 -7.30 -8.97
C GLY A 271 -47.52 -7.41 -10.18
N GLU A 272 -46.29 -6.84 -10.14
CA GLU A 272 -45.32 -7.07 -11.22
C GLU A 272 -44.35 -8.20 -10.86
N GLU A 273 -44.52 -9.35 -11.51
CA GLU A 273 -43.57 -10.47 -11.45
C GLU A 273 -42.22 -10.08 -12.08
N ALA A 274 -41.17 -10.55 -11.47
CA ALA A 274 -39.80 -10.23 -11.83
C ALA A 274 -39.39 -10.95 -13.14
N GLU A 275 -39.51 -10.32 -14.28
CA GLU A 275 -38.77 -10.73 -15.47
C GLU A 275 -37.36 -10.13 -15.46
N GLY A 276 -36.38 -11.03 -15.38
CA GLY A 276 -35.01 -10.90 -15.89
C GLY A 276 -34.21 -9.69 -15.41
N ALA A 277 -33.62 -9.78 -14.22
CA ALA A 277 -32.55 -8.86 -13.80
C ALA A 277 -31.30 -9.09 -14.67
N LYS A 278 -31.21 -8.42 -15.79
CA LYS A 278 -29.91 -8.12 -16.43
C LYS A 278 -29.34 -6.89 -15.73
N ASP A 279 -28.08 -7.02 -15.27
CA ASP A 279 -27.29 -5.97 -14.62
C ASP A 279 -27.36 -4.63 -15.38
N LYS A 280 -28.34 -3.81 -15.04
CA LYS A 280 -28.26 -2.38 -15.31
C LYS A 280 -27.52 -1.76 -14.12
N LYS A 281 -26.28 -1.35 -14.32
CA LYS A 281 -25.62 -0.35 -13.49
C LYS A 281 -26.56 0.85 -13.42
N THR A 282 -27.34 0.93 -12.34
CA THR A 282 -28.16 2.11 -12.06
C THR A 282 -27.23 3.26 -11.73
N SER A 283 -27.16 4.21 -12.63
CA SER A 283 -26.54 5.51 -12.37
C SER A 283 -27.19 6.12 -11.12
N PRO A 284 -26.46 6.75 -10.20
CA PRO A 284 -27.01 7.37 -8.99
C PRO A 284 -28.02 8.50 -9.24
N ILE A 285 -28.29 8.85 -10.50
CA ILE A 285 -29.05 10.05 -10.93
C ILE A 285 -30.51 9.73 -11.25
N GLU A 286 -30.97 8.48 -11.25
CA GLU A 286 -32.39 8.16 -11.46
C GLU A 286 -33.22 8.18 -10.16
N GLY A 287 -33.07 9.24 -9.36
CA GLY A 287 -33.96 9.55 -8.24
C GLY A 287 -35.05 10.49 -8.65
N GLY A 288 -36.27 9.99 -8.88
CA GLY A 288 -37.42 10.87 -9.15
C GLY A 288 -37.63 11.90 -8.03
N SER A 289 -38.24 13.03 -8.39
CA SER A 289 -38.67 14.12 -7.50
C SER A 289 -39.22 13.59 -6.16
N GLY A 290 -38.63 14.00 -5.06
CA GLY A 290 -39.05 13.64 -3.71
C GLY A 290 -38.24 12.59 -2.96
N LYS A 291 -37.11 12.11 -3.51
CA LYS A 291 -36.18 11.16 -2.81
C LYS A 291 -34.97 11.88 -2.30
N ARG A 292 -34.51 11.48 -1.09
CA ARG A 292 -33.27 11.99 -0.52
C ARG A 292 -32.06 11.45 -1.26
N SER A 293 -31.03 12.28 -1.39
CA SER A 293 -29.70 11.83 -1.79
C SER A 293 -28.89 11.33 -0.60
N PRO A 294 -27.94 10.42 -0.80
CA PRO A 294 -26.88 10.19 0.19
C PRO A 294 -26.18 11.51 0.52
N LEU A 295 -25.90 11.74 1.81
CA LEU A 295 -25.28 12.99 2.26
C LEU A 295 -23.99 13.31 1.51
N LEU A 296 -23.17 12.30 1.21
CA LEU A 296 -21.87 12.45 0.53
C LEU A 296 -22.01 12.78 -0.97
N SER A 297 -23.13 12.43 -1.60
CA SER A 297 -23.37 12.69 -3.02
C SER A 297 -24.31 13.88 -3.26
N PHE A 298 -24.78 14.54 -2.20
CA PHE A 298 -25.56 15.76 -2.34
C PHE A 298 -24.71 16.89 -2.91
N SER A 299 -25.19 17.55 -3.96
CA SER A 299 -24.51 18.67 -4.61
C SER A 299 -25.45 19.84 -4.82
N ASN A 300 -24.97 21.05 -4.52
CA ASN A 300 -25.63 22.27 -4.97
C ASN A 300 -25.36 22.45 -6.48
N THR A 301 -26.34 22.97 -7.22
CA THR A 301 -26.22 23.21 -8.65
C THR A 301 -25.88 24.66 -8.94
N ASP A 302 -26.71 25.59 -8.49
CA ASP A 302 -26.59 27.01 -8.75
C ASP A 302 -26.87 27.83 -7.51
N MET A 303 -26.38 29.09 -7.50
CA MET A 303 -26.67 30.07 -6.45
C MET A 303 -27.13 31.39 -7.09
N ALA A 304 -28.18 31.95 -6.55
CA ALA A 304 -28.69 33.27 -6.93
C ALA A 304 -28.81 34.15 -5.70
N PHE A 305 -28.46 35.43 -5.84
CA PHE A 305 -28.56 36.43 -4.79
C PHE A 305 -29.56 37.50 -5.16
N SER A 306 -30.39 37.89 -4.20
CA SER A 306 -31.31 39.03 -4.32
C SER A 306 -31.34 39.78 -2.99
N GLY A 307 -30.66 40.93 -2.92
CA GLY A 307 -30.45 41.65 -1.67
C GLY A 307 -29.75 40.78 -0.64
N ASN A 308 -30.37 40.52 0.50
CA ASN A 308 -29.87 39.70 1.58
C ASN A 308 -30.34 38.22 1.50
N THR A 309 -30.91 37.83 0.38
CA THR A 309 -31.41 36.48 0.19
C THR A 309 -30.48 35.71 -0.73
N LEU A 310 -30.07 34.52 -0.30
CA LEU A 310 -29.36 33.53 -1.10
C LEU A 310 -30.34 32.38 -1.42
N VAL A 311 -30.49 32.07 -2.68
CA VAL A 311 -31.19 30.86 -3.16
C VAL A 311 -30.12 29.87 -3.64
N ALA A 312 -30.02 28.71 -3.01
CA ALA A 312 -29.14 27.65 -3.41
C ALA A 312 -29.92 26.48 -3.98
N GLY A 313 -29.71 26.20 -5.27
CA GLY A 313 -30.31 25.08 -5.99
C GLY A 313 -29.59 23.78 -5.75
N SER A 314 -30.31 22.68 -5.93
CA SER A 314 -29.78 21.32 -5.98
C SER A 314 -30.59 20.49 -6.96
N TYR A 315 -30.12 19.24 -7.25
CA TYR A 315 -30.91 18.31 -8.10
C TYR A 315 -32.26 17.90 -7.50
N HIS A 316 -32.50 18.21 -6.22
CA HIS A 316 -33.73 17.85 -5.50
C HIS A 316 -34.62 19.05 -5.19
N GLY A 317 -34.22 20.27 -5.53
CA GLY A 317 -34.95 21.49 -5.25
C GLY A 317 -34.03 22.66 -4.89
N PHE A 318 -34.53 23.60 -4.12
CA PHE A 318 -33.76 24.77 -3.70
C PHE A 318 -34.00 25.10 -2.24
N ASN A 319 -33.01 25.76 -1.62
CA ASN A 319 -33.09 26.33 -0.28
C ASN A 319 -32.95 27.85 -0.34
N VAL A 320 -33.60 28.52 0.56
CA VAL A 320 -33.53 29.97 0.69
C VAL A 320 -32.92 30.31 2.04
N TYR A 321 -31.90 31.14 2.02
CA TYR A 321 -31.18 31.58 3.20
C TYR A 321 -31.27 33.09 3.33
N ASP A 322 -31.53 33.58 4.54
CA ASP A 322 -31.42 35.00 4.89
C ASP A 322 -29.98 35.27 5.39
N LEU A 323 -29.26 36.10 4.66
CA LEU A 323 -27.84 36.41 4.95
C LEU A 323 -27.66 37.44 6.10
N GLN A 324 -28.75 37.95 6.67
CA GLN A 324 -28.73 38.87 7.81
C GLN A 324 -28.85 38.15 9.18
N LYS A 325 -29.24 36.90 9.16
CA LYS A 325 -29.40 36.05 10.36
C LYS A 325 -28.35 34.99 10.43
#